data_b59f68f70f47054f73bd21aa5789c4ed
#
_entry.id   b59f68f70f47054f73bd21aa5789c4ed
#
_cell.length_a   1.000
_cell.length_b   1.000
_cell.length_c   1.000
_cell.angle_alpha   90.00
_cell.angle_beta   90.00
_cell.angle_gamma   90.00
#
_symmetry.space_group_name_H-M   'P 1'
#
loop_
_entity.id
_entity.type
_entity.pdbx_description
1 polymer ?
#
loop_
_entity_poly.entity_id
_entity_poly.type
_entity_poly.pdbx_seq_one_letter_code
_entity_poly.pdbx_strand_id
1 'polypeptide(L)'
;ERHAYEEAGETFNIASPKQVGDILFGKMQLLEKPKRTKTGQYVTSEEVLQQLRGKAPIVDDILNYRGMKKLLGTYVEALPKLINKRTGHIHTSFNQAITATGRLSSSDPNLQNIPVRDDDGKEIRKCFIPDEGCRWFSADYSQIELRIMAHRSADENMTEAFREGFDIHRATAAKIWKESMDQ
;
A
#
# COMPACT_ATOMS: atom_id res chain seq x y z
N GLU A 1 11.28 4.84 16.92
CA GLU A 1 11.84 3.77 17.80
C GLU A 1 11.91 4.22 19.26
N ARG A 2 12.63 5.32 19.56
CA ARG A 2 12.82 5.77 20.95
C ARG A 2 11.50 5.94 21.71
N HIS A 3 10.51 6.59 21.12
CA HIS A 3 9.18 6.76 21.71
C HIS A 3 8.49 5.41 21.98
N ALA A 4 8.58 4.45 21.04
CA ALA A 4 8.05 3.10 21.26
C ALA A 4 8.72 2.37 22.45
N TYR A 5 10.01 2.60 22.68
CA TYR A 5 10.71 2.03 23.84
C TYR A 5 10.31 2.69 25.16
N GLU A 6 10.07 4.00 25.15
CA GLU A 6 9.56 4.75 26.29
C GLU A 6 8.18 4.24 26.69
N GLU A 7 7.27 4.07 25.72
CA GLU A 7 5.92 3.51 25.92
C GLU A 7 5.95 2.05 26.39
N ALA A 8 6.86 1.24 25.87
CA ALA A 8 7.02 -0.15 26.33
C ALA A 8 7.67 -0.28 27.70
N GLY A 9 8.39 0.76 28.17
CA GLY A 9 9.22 0.74 29.37
C GLY A 9 10.45 -0.15 29.26
N GLU A 10 10.85 -0.54 28.05
CA GLU A 10 12.03 -1.32 27.75
C GLU A 10 12.43 -1.24 26.29
N THR A 11 13.69 -1.55 25.99
CA THR A 11 14.18 -1.66 24.62
C THR A 11 13.88 -3.05 24.05
N PHE A 12 13.46 -3.10 22.81
CA PHE A 12 13.18 -4.33 22.07
C PHE A 12 13.44 -4.14 20.58
N ASN A 13 13.55 -5.23 19.82
CA ASN A 13 13.68 -5.13 18.38
C ASN A 13 12.31 -4.88 17.73
N ILE A 14 12.00 -3.60 17.42
CA ILE A 14 10.75 -3.17 16.79
C ILE A 14 10.53 -3.79 15.39
N ALA A 15 11.62 -4.25 14.72
CA ALA A 15 11.54 -4.97 13.46
C ALA A 15 11.17 -6.45 13.65
N SER A 16 11.22 -6.99 14.88
CA SER A 16 10.91 -8.39 15.17
C SER A 16 9.43 -8.58 15.47
N PRO A 17 8.64 -9.27 14.61
CA PRO A 17 7.22 -9.55 14.90
C PRO A 17 7.00 -10.26 16.24
N LYS A 18 7.94 -11.14 16.62
CA LYS A 18 7.87 -11.85 17.90
C LYS A 18 7.97 -10.89 19.08
N GLN A 19 9.03 -10.05 19.13
CA GLN A 19 9.22 -9.12 20.23
C GLN A 19 8.10 -8.07 20.31
N VAL A 20 7.67 -7.55 19.16
CA VAL A 20 6.49 -6.66 19.08
C VAL A 20 5.26 -7.35 19.68
N GLY A 21 5.01 -8.61 19.35
CA GLY A 21 3.89 -9.38 19.90
C GLY A 21 4.01 -9.59 21.41
N ASP A 22 5.19 -9.91 21.89
CA ASP A 22 5.46 -10.11 23.33
C ASP A 22 5.24 -8.81 24.12
N ILE A 23 5.62 -7.65 23.56
CA ILE A 23 5.34 -6.33 24.16
C ILE A 23 3.83 -6.00 24.13
N LEU A 24 3.21 -5.99 22.95
CA LEU A 24 1.84 -5.51 22.80
C LEU A 24 0.81 -6.42 23.47
N PHE A 25 0.99 -7.74 23.38
CA PHE A 25 -0.01 -8.72 23.81
C PHE A 25 0.40 -9.49 25.07
N GLY A 26 1.71 -9.65 25.30
CA GLY A 26 2.22 -10.29 26.52
C GLY A 26 2.30 -9.31 27.67
N LYS A 27 3.02 -8.19 27.51
CA LYS A 27 3.25 -7.21 28.57
C LYS A 27 2.12 -6.18 28.71
N MET A 28 1.78 -5.49 27.61
CA MET A 28 0.77 -4.42 27.64
C MET A 28 -0.68 -4.93 27.58
N GLN A 29 -0.88 -6.18 27.16
CA GLN A 29 -2.19 -6.85 27.11
C GLN A 29 -3.26 -6.04 26.35
N LEU A 30 -2.90 -5.44 25.21
CA LEU A 30 -3.79 -4.58 24.42
C LEU A 30 -4.99 -5.32 23.82
N LEU A 31 -4.99 -6.64 23.83
CA LEU A 31 -6.11 -7.50 23.46
C LEU A 31 -6.29 -8.61 24.49
N GLU A 32 -7.54 -8.89 24.84
CA GLU A 32 -7.88 -10.01 25.74
C GLU A 32 -7.56 -11.38 25.12
N LYS A 33 -7.82 -11.55 23.84
CA LYS A 33 -7.62 -12.80 23.08
C LYS A 33 -6.85 -12.58 21.80
N PRO A 34 -5.53 -12.32 21.88
CA PRO A 34 -4.72 -12.10 20.68
C PRO A 34 -4.58 -13.38 19.85
N LYS A 35 -4.72 -13.26 18.53
CA LYS A 35 -4.49 -14.36 17.61
C LYS A 35 -3.04 -14.84 17.68
N ARG A 36 -2.84 -16.15 17.55
CA ARG A 36 -1.51 -16.77 17.49
C ARG A 36 -1.32 -17.47 16.15
N THR A 37 -0.08 -17.52 15.70
CA THR A 37 0.35 -18.32 14.55
C THR A 37 0.35 -19.81 14.91
N LYS A 38 0.49 -20.67 13.90
CA LYS A 38 0.66 -22.13 14.13
C LYS A 38 1.85 -22.47 15.02
N THR A 39 2.85 -21.60 15.07
CA THR A 39 4.06 -21.72 15.92
C THR A 39 3.90 -21.11 17.31
N GLY A 40 2.70 -20.66 17.68
CA GLY A 40 2.39 -20.10 18.98
C GLY A 40 2.76 -18.63 19.19
N GLN A 41 3.37 -17.96 18.20
CA GLN A 41 3.70 -16.53 18.28
C GLN A 41 2.46 -15.66 18.10
N TYR A 42 2.44 -14.48 18.66
CA TYR A 42 1.39 -13.50 18.44
C TYR A 42 1.38 -13.00 16.99
N VAL A 43 0.20 -12.86 16.42
CA VAL A 43 0.04 -12.27 15.08
C VAL A 43 0.09 -10.77 15.20
N THR A 44 1.10 -10.16 14.58
CA THR A 44 1.32 -8.70 14.52
C THR A 44 1.22 -8.19 13.09
N SER A 45 0.31 -8.77 12.27
CA SER A 45 0.08 -8.29 10.91
C SER A 45 -0.42 -6.84 10.92
N GLU A 46 -0.27 -6.18 9.79
CA GLU A 46 -0.75 -4.80 9.65
C GLU A 46 -2.24 -4.67 9.95
N GLU A 47 -3.06 -5.63 9.49
CA GLU A 47 -4.50 -5.67 9.80
C GLU A 47 -4.80 -5.68 11.31
N VAL A 48 -4.05 -6.49 12.07
CA VAL A 48 -4.24 -6.57 13.53
C VAL A 48 -3.82 -5.27 14.20
N LEU A 49 -2.70 -4.68 13.77
CA LEU A 49 -2.22 -3.42 14.33
C LEU A 49 -3.12 -2.24 13.95
N GLN A 50 -3.68 -2.21 12.74
CA GLN A 50 -4.63 -1.18 12.32
C GLN A 50 -5.91 -1.18 13.19
N GLN A 51 -6.40 -2.35 13.61
CA GLN A 51 -7.55 -2.45 14.54
C GLN A 51 -7.24 -1.93 15.96
N LEU A 52 -5.97 -1.79 16.28
CA LEU A 52 -5.49 -1.27 17.57
C LEU A 52 -5.09 0.20 17.49
N ARG A 53 -5.15 0.79 16.31
CA ARG A 53 -4.80 2.19 16.09
C ARG A 53 -5.58 3.10 17.02
N GLY A 54 -4.90 4.03 17.67
CA GLY A 54 -5.50 4.96 18.65
C GLY A 54 -5.78 4.36 20.04
N LYS A 55 -5.55 3.04 20.25
CA LYS A 55 -5.68 2.44 21.60
C LYS A 55 -4.43 2.65 22.46
N ALA A 56 -3.26 2.66 21.83
CA ALA A 56 -2.01 2.94 22.51
C ALA A 56 -1.03 3.58 21.50
N PRO A 57 -0.29 4.64 21.90
CA PRO A 57 0.63 5.35 20.99
C PRO A 57 1.69 4.45 20.35
N ILE A 58 2.17 3.45 21.08
CA ILE A 58 3.16 2.47 20.58
C ILE A 58 2.70 1.76 19.32
N VAL A 59 1.39 1.55 19.11
CA VAL A 59 0.84 0.88 17.92
C VAL A 59 1.07 1.74 16.68
N ASP A 60 0.80 3.04 16.80
CA ASP A 60 1.02 4.00 15.71
C ASP A 60 2.52 4.13 15.40
N ASP A 61 3.37 4.14 16.41
CA ASP A 61 4.82 4.14 16.25
C ASP A 61 5.34 2.90 15.50
N ILE A 62 4.83 1.72 15.84
CA ILE A 62 5.21 0.46 15.18
C ILE A 62 4.73 0.45 13.72
N LEU A 63 3.51 0.91 13.45
CA LEU A 63 2.98 1.02 12.09
C LEU A 63 3.81 1.99 11.24
N ASN A 64 4.10 3.17 11.78
CA ASN A 64 4.93 4.18 11.13
C ASN A 64 6.36 3.65 10.87
N TYR A 65 6.97 3.02 11.87
CA TYR A 65 8.29 2.40 11.71
C TYR A 65 8.31 1.38 10.59
N ARG A 66 7.32 0.48 10.54
CA ARG A 66 7.23 -0.54 9.49
C ARG A 66 7.05 0.05 8.11
N GLY A 67 6.22 1.09 7.99
CA GLY A 67 6.03 1.84 6.74
C GLY A 67 7.34 2.44 6.25
N MET A 68 8.00 3.22 7.10
CA MET A 68 9.30 3.85 6.77
C MET A 68 10.39 2.82 6.46
N LYS A 69 10.47 1.73 7.24
CA LYS A 69 11.48 0.68 7.03
C LYS A 69 11.27 -0.04 5.70
N LYS A 70 10.02 -0.27 5.31
CA LYS A 70 9.66 -0.83 4.00
C LYS A 70 10.09 0.11 2.87
N LEU A 71 9.77 1.40 2.97
CA LEU A 71 10.16 2.40 1.97
C LEU A 71 11.69 2.52 1.85
N LEU A 72 12.37 2.58 2.98
CA LEU A 72 13.83 2.66 3.04
C LEU A 72 14.47 1.46 2.34
N GLY A 73 14.11 0.24 2.72
CA GLY A 73 14.72 -0.97 2.18
C GLY A 73 14.35 -1.24 0.72
N THR A 74 13.09 -0.99 0.36
CA THR A 74 12.58 -1.31 -0.99
C THR A 74 12.99 -0.29 -2.04
N TYR A 75 13.05 0.99 -1.67
CA TYR A 75 13.27 2.07 -2.64
C TYR A 75 14.56 2.85 -2.37
N VAL A 76 14.71 3.44 -1.19
CA VAL A 76 15.80 4.39 -0.93
C VAL A 76 17.17 3.72 -0.98
N GLU A 77 17.32 2.53 -0.40
CA GLU A 77 18.58 1.78 -0.37
C GLU A 77 18.77 0.87 -1.60
N ALA A 78 17.67 0.37 -2.17
CA ALA A 78 17.73 -0.62 -3.24
C ALA A 78 17.85 0.03 -4.62
N LEU A 79 17.03 1.04 -4.95
CA LEU A 79 16.99 1.61 -6.29
C LEU A 79 18.33 2.20 -6.75
N PRO A 80 19.09 2.95 -5.94
CA PRO A 80 20.38 3.48 -6.39
C PRO A 80 21.38 2.40 -6.80
N LYS A 81 21.30 1.21 -6.19
CA LYS A 81 22.16 0.07 -6.51
C LYS A 81 21.84 -0.58 -7.86
N LEU A 82 20.65 -0.32 -8.37
CA LEU A 82 20.15 -0.85 -9.63
C LEU A 82 20.38 0.09 -10.82
N ILE A 83 20.95 1.27 -10.59
CA ILE A 83 21.32 2.20 -11.66
C ILE A 83 22.39 1.54 -12.54
N ASN A 84 22.08 1.37 -13.80
CA ASN A 84 23.01 0.83 -14.79
C ASN A 84 24.12 1.85 -15.04
N LYS A 85 25.37 1.47 -14.79
CA LYS A 85 26.54 2.36 -14.89
C LYS A 85 26.78 2.90 -16.30
N ARG A 86 26.29 2.20 -17.33
CA ARG A 86 26.48 2.60 -18.74
C ARG A 86 25.43 3.59 -19.20
N THR A 87 24.17 3.40 -18.76
CA THR A 87 23.03 4.21 -19.21
C THR A 87 22.64 5.30 -18.21
N GLY A 88 23.02 5.20 -16.93
CA GLY A 88 22.57 6.08 -15.86
C GLY A 88 21.12 5.82 -15.43
N HIS A 89 20.44 4.83 -15.99
CA HIS A 89 19.02 4.55 -15.77
C HIS A 89 18.79 3.28 -14.96
N ILE A 90 17.60 3.17 -14.39
CA ILE A 90 17.06 1.93 -13.84
C ILE A 90 16.21 1.26 -14.90
N HIS A 91 16.50 -0.01 -15.19
CA HIS A 91 15.80 -0.80 -16.18
C HIS A 91 15.02 -1.92 -15.50
N THR A 92 13.70 -1.86 -15.56
CA THR A 92 12.83 -2.96 -15.10
C THR A 92 12.55 -3.95 -16.23
N SER A 93 12.16 -5.15 -15.86
CA SER A 93 11.61 -6.14 -16.79
C SER A 93 10.09 -6.19 -16.63
N PHE A 94 9.36 -6.02 -17.74
CA PHE A 94 7.92 -6.21 -17.78
C PHE A 94 7.59 -7.62 -18.30
N ASN A 95 6.84 -8.38 -17.49
CA ASN A 95 6.49 -9.75 -17.78
C ASN A 95 5.02 -9.81 -18.24
N GLN A 96 4.78 -10.35 -19.44
CA GLN A 96 3.46 -10.38 -20.07
C GLN A 96 2.62 -11.63 -19.72
N ALA A 97 3.26 -12.72 -19.31
CA ALA A 97 2.63 -14.03 -19.17
C ALA A 97 2.68 -14.64 -17.76
N ILE A 98 2.97 -13.83 -16.74
CA ILE A 98 3.11 -14.35 -15.35
C ILE A 98 1.79 -14.28 -14.58
N THR A 99 0.99 -13.22 -14.78
CA THR A 99 -0.23 -13.02 -14.01
C THR A 99 -1.39 -13.82 -14.61
N ALA A 100 -2.20 -14.45 -13.77
CA ALA A 100 -3.41 -15.15 -14.20
C ALA A 100 -4.48 -14.21 -14.79
N THR A 101 -4.38 -12.91 -14.52
CA THR A 101 -5.36 -11.89 -14.94
C THR A 101 -5.05 -11.26 -16.31
N GLY A 102 -3.92 -11.61 -16.94
CA GLY A 102 -3.44 -10.97 -18.17
C GLY A 102 -2.82 -9.58 -17.96
N ARG A 103 -2.68 -9.11 -16.70
CA ARG A 103 -1.95 -7.86 -16.41
C ARG A 103 -0.45 -8.06 -16.54
N LEU A 104 0.29 -6.99 -16.82
CA LEU A 104 1.74 -6.98 -16.71
C LEU A 104 2.18 -7.11 -15.25
N SER A 105 3.31 -7.73 -15.03
CA SER A 105 4.07 -7.60 -13.78
C SER A 105 5.43 -6.98 -14.07
N SER A 106 6.02 -6.34 -13.07
CA SER A 106 7.32 -5.69 -13.16
C SER A 106 8.28 -6.31 -12.17
N SER A 107 9.51 -6.59 -12.59
CA SER A 107 10.55 -7.20 -11.75
C SER A 107 11.92 -6.60 -12.03
N ASP A 108 12.79 -6.65 -11.03
CA ASP A 108 14.20 -6.27 -11.07
C ASP A 108 14.49 -4.82 -11.54
N PRO A 109 13.90 -3.81 -10.91
CA PRO A 109 13.00 -3.77 -9.76
C PRO A 109 11.51 -3.78 -10.13
N ASN A 110 10.63 -4.09 -9.17
CA ASN A 110 9.20 -3.87 -9.36
C ASN A 110 8.85 -2.38 -9.24
N LEU A 111 8.64 -1.70 -10.36
CA LEU A 111 8.27 -0.28 -10.42
C LEU A 111 6.76 -0.03 -10.37
N GLN A 112 5.92 -1.08 -10.45
CA GLN A 112 4.47 -0.95 -10.38
C GLN A 112 3.95 -0.75 -8.94
N ASN A 113 4.76 -1.04 -7.93
CA ASN A 113 4.38 -0.97 -6.52
C ASN A 113 4.90 0.29 -5.81
N ILE A 114 5.40 1.28 -6.54
CA ILE A 114 5.83 2.55 -5.94
C ILE A 114 4.60 3.23 -5.34
N PRO A 115 4.60 3.55 -4.03
CA PRO A 115 3.44 4.14 -3.35
C PRO A 115 3.00 5.46 -4.00
N VAL A 116 1.68 5.69 -3.99
CA VAL A 116 1.07 6.89 -4.61
C VAL A 116 0.25 7.68 -3.59
N ARG A 117 -0.29 7.00 -2.57
CA ARG A 117 -1.31 7.56 -1.69
C ARG A 117 -0.73 8.35 -0.51
N ASP A 118 0.39 7.90 0.03
CA ASP A 118 1.07 8.57 1.14
C ASP A 118 2.10 9.60 0.65
N ASP A 119 2.43 10.55 1.50
CA ASP A 119 3.32 11.65 1.13
C ASP A 119 4.77 11.19 0.96
N ASP A 120 5.21 10.22 1.76
CA ASP A 120 6.55 9.64 1.64
C ASP A 120 6.72 8.91 0.31
N GLY A 121 5.69 8.18 -0.13
CA GLY A 121 5.66 7.54 -1.45
C GLY A 121 5.70 8.55 -2.59
N LYS A 122 5.01 9.68 -2.45
CA LYS A 122 5.08 10.78 -3.42
C LYS A 122 6.50 11.37 -3.54
N GLU A 123 7.21 11.51 -2.41
CA GLU A 123 8.61 11.98 -2.43
C GLU A 123 9.52 10.99 -3.17
N ILE A 124 9.35 9.68 -2.98
CA ILE A 124 10.07 8.66 -3.74
C ILE A 124 9.81 8.80 -5.24
N ARG A 125 8.58 9.06 -5.66
CA ARG A 125 8.24 9.24 -7.07
C ARG A 125 8.93 10.45 -7.69
N LYS A 126 9.18 11.52 -6.95
CA LYS A 126 9.91 12.71 -7.42
C LYS A 126 11.39 12.43 -7.75
N CYS A 127 11.95 11.35 -7.21
CA CYS A 127 13.32 10.92 -7.53
C CYS A 127 13.47 10.37 -8.96
N PHE A 128 12.37 10.02 -9.62
CA PHE A 128 12.37 9.62 -11.02
C PHE A 128 12.27 10.86 -11.91
N ILE A 129 13.36 11.23 -12.53
CA ILE A 129 13.46 12.41 -13.39
C ILE A 129 13.54 11.98 -14.86
N PRO A 130 13.04 12.79 -15.81
CA PRO A 130 13.24 12.56 -17.23
C PRO A 130 14.66 12.91 -17.65
N ASP A 131 15.09 12.44 -18.82
CA ASP A 131 16.33 12.87 -19.45
C ASP A 131 16.28 14.36 -19.81
N GLU A 132 17.46 14.96 -20.02
CA GLU A 132 17.56 16.35 -20.44
C GLU A 132 16.77 16.59 -21.74
N GLY A 133 15.98 17.65 -21.76
CA GLY A 133 15.07 17.98 -22.87
C GLY A 133 13.79 17.14 -22.95
N CYS A 134 13.63 16.12 -22.09
CA CYS A 134 12.43 15.29 -22.01
C CYS A 134 11.48 15.75 -20.88
N ARG A 135 10.25 15.27 -20.95
CA ARG A 135 9.23 15.47 -19.91
C ARG A 135 8.51 14.18 -19.61
N TRP A 136 8.14 14.01 -18.36
CA TRP A 136 7.24 12.93 -17.99
C TRP A 136 5.83 13.19 -18.54
N PHE A 137 5.26 12.15 -19.13
CA PHE A 137 3.86 12.11 -19.52
C PHE A 137 3.22 10.88 -18.89
N SER A 138 2.08 11.06 -18.26
CA SER A 138 1.29 9.96 -17.71
C SER A 138 -0.14 10.08 -18.19
N ALA A 139 -0.68 8.98 -18.71
CA ALA A 139 -2.07 8.87 -19.09
C ALA A 139 -2.60 7.52 -18.61
N ASP A 140 -3.79 7.54 -18.01
CA ASP A 140 -4.47 6.34 -17.53
C ASP A 140 -5.93 6.38 -17.93
N TYR A 141 -6.48 5.23 -18.29
CA TYR A 141 -7.91 5.09 -18.57
C TYR A 141 -8.70 5.07 -17.28
N SER A 142 -9.59 6.04 -17.10
CA SER A 142 -10.49 6.06 -15.96
C SER A 142 -11.43 4.85 -15.96
N GLN A 143 -11.24 3.92 -15.03
CA GLN A 143 -12.13 2.79 -14.75
C GLN A 143 -12.42 1.90 -15.99
N ILE A 144 -11.40 1.62 -16.81
CA ILE A 144 -11.58 0.96 -18.10
C ILE A 144 -12.23 -0.41 -17.98
N GLU A 145 -11.88 -1.21 -16.99
CA GLU A 145 -12.44 -2.54 -16.78
C GLU A 145 -13.95 -2.46 -16.49
N LEU A 146 -14.39 -1.49 -15.69
CA LEU A 146 -15.82 -1.28 -15.39
C LEU A 146 -16.58 -0.75 -16.61
N ARG A 147 -15.94 0.08 -17.45
CA ARG A 147 -16.53 0.54 -18.71
C ARG A 147 -16.72 -0.60 -19.69
N ILE A 148 -15.74 -1.48 -19.82
CA ILE A 148 -15.85 -2.70 -20.64
C ILE A 148 -16.93 -3.62 -20.08
N MET A 149 -17.02 -3.77 -18.76
CA MET A 149 -18.05 -4.57 -18.11
C MET A 149 -19.45 -4.00 -18.39
N ALA A 150 -19.66 -2.69 -18.22
CA ALA A 150 -20.92 -2.02 -18.54
C ALA A 150 -21.34 -2.25 -20.00
N HIS A 151 -20.38 -2.12 -20.92
CA HIS A 151 -20.64 -2.36 -22.34
C HIS A 151 -21.04 -3.81 -22.64
N ARG A 152 -20.30 -4.77 -22.07
CA ARG A 152 -20.54 -6.21 -22.36
C ARG A 152 -21.78 -6.77 -21.66
N SER A 153 -22.08 -6.31 -20.45
CA SER A 153 -23.27 -6.74 -19.70
C SER A 153 -24.55 -6.05 -20.18
N ALA A 154 -24.43 -4.92 -20.86
CA ALA A 154 -25.51 -4.02 -21.18
C ALA A 154 -26.33 -3.59 -19.95
N ASP A 155 -25.69 -3.54 -18.75
CA ASP A 155 -26.31 -3.07 -17.52
C ASP A 155 -26.67 -1.58 -17.66
N GLU A 156 -27.96 -1.28 -17.57
CA GLU A 156 -28.47 0.07 -17.78
C GLU A 156 -27.93 1.05 -16.74
N ASN A 157 -27.86 0.64 -15.45
CA ASN A 157 -27.41 1.52 -14.39
C ASN A 157 -25.92 1.88 -14.52
N MET A 158 -25.07 0.90 -14.86
CA MET A 158 -23.67 1.16 -15.10
C MET A 158 -23.47 2.05 -16.32
N THR A 159 -24.20 1.76 -17.40
CA THR A 159 -24.12 2.51 -18.66
C THR A 159 -24.55 3.95 -18.47
N GLU A 160 -25.64 4.19 -17.75
CA GLU A 160 -26.15 5.53 -17.44
C GLU A 160 -25.17 6.30 -16.56
N ALA A 161 -24.66 5.69 -15.48
CA ALA A 161 -23.66 6.31 -14.60
C ALA A 161 -22.44 6.79 -15.38
N PHE A 162 -21.92 5.99 -16.32
CA PHE A 162 -20.79 6.39 -17.16
C PHE A 162 -21.13 7.46 -18.19
N ARG A 163 -22.36 7.48 -18.74
CA ARG A 163 -22.80 8.53 -19.68
C ARG A 163 -22.94 9.88 -19.00
N GLU A 164 -23.43 9.88 -17.77
CA GLU A 164 -23.60 11.09 -16.96
C GLU A 164 -22.31 11.55 -16.25
N GLY A 165 -21.24 10.76 -16.38
CA GLY A 165 -19.94 11.10 -15.79
C GLY A 165 -19.87 10.87 -14.29
N PHE A 166 -20.78 10.10 -13.71
CA PHE A 166 -20.74 9.77 -12.29
C PHE A 166 -19.63 8.77 -11.97
N ASP A 167 -19.06 8.90 -10.77
CA ASP A 167 -18.19 7.87 -10.21
C ASP A 167 -19.02 6.62 -9.90
N ILE A 168 -18.70 5.50 -10.57
CA ILE A 168 -19.44 4.25 -10.43
C ILE A 168 -19.38 3.68 -9.00
N HIS A 169 -18.28 3.91 -8.28
CA HIS A 169 -18.14 3.48 -6.88
C HIS A 169 -19.06 4.30 -5.97
N ARG A 170 -19.11 5.60 -6.20
CA ARG A 170 -20.01 6.51 -5.47
C ARG A 170 -21.48 6.20 -5.77
N ALA A 171 -21.83 5.97 -7.03
CA ALA A 171 -23.18 5.58 -7.42
C ALA A 171 -23.60 4.23 -6.80
N THR A 172 -22.67 3.27 -6.73
CA THR A 172 -22.90 1.97 -6.09
C THR A 172 -23.07 2.13 -4.58
N ALA A 173 -22.21 2.90 -3.91
CA ALA A 173 -22.30 3.17 -2.49
C ALA A 173 -23.65 3.84 -2.14
N ALA A 174 -24.03 4.88 -2.86
CA ALA A 174 -25.31 5.57 -2.68
C ALA A 174 -26.52 4.61 -2.77
N LYS A 175 -26.49 3.65 -3.69
CA LYS A 175 -27.54 2.63 -3.81
C LYS A 175 -27.54 1.64 -2.63
N ILE A 176 -26.36 1.19 -2.19
CA ILE A 176 -26.23 0.21 -1.09
C ILE A 176 -26.70 0.83 0.22
N TRP A 177 -26.25 2.04 0.52
CA TRP A 177 -26.59 2.73 1.78
C TRP A 177 -27.86 3.57 1.71
N LYS A 178 -28.49 3.67 0.54
CA LYS A 178 -29.69 4.49 0.28
C LYS A 178 -29.49 5.97 0.65
N GLU A 179 -28.32 6.47 0.35
CA GLU A 179 -27.93 7.87 0.56
C GLU A 179 -27.91 8.63 -0.77
N SER A 180 -27.94 9.96 -0.72
CA SER A 180 -27.79 10.76 -1.94
C SER A 180 -26.35 10.74 -2.43
N MET A 181 -26.14 10.92 -3.74
CA MET A 181 -24.79 10.98 -4.31
C MET A 181 -23.99 12.23 -3.89
N ASP A 182 -24.63 13.19 -3.22
CA ASP A 182 -24.02 14.44 -2.78
C ASP A 182 -23.50 14.38 -1.32
N GLN A 183 -23.68 13.27 -0.65
CA GLN A 183 -23.12 12.94 0.65
C GLN A 183 -21.91 11.99 0.47
#